data_94cce315a12a034003258a588c1346c3
#
_entry.id   94cce315a12a034003258a588c1346c3
#
_cell.length_a   1.000
_cell.length_b   1.000
_cell.length_c   1.000
_cell.angle_alpha   90.00
_cell.angle_beta   90.00
_cell.angle_gamma   90.00
#
_symmetry.space_group_name_H-M   'P 1'
#
loop_
_entity.id
_entity.type
_entity.pdbx_description
1 polymer ?
#
loop_
_entity_poly.entity_id
_entity_poly.type
_entity_poly.pdbx_seq_one_letter_code
_entity_poly.pdbx_strand_id
1 'polypeptide(L)'
;MAEILRIENLTKEYKIKKDSIFEPTKYFKALDDVSLTVNRNEIFGLVGESGSGKSTLGKAILKLIKPTSGKIYFDGKDIETFDKRELFDYRRKVQMVFQDPYSSLNPQKKIGWSLMEILGIQKIGTKQERIKMAEKILEDVEMRPSVMEQYPNELSGGQRQRISIASALIVEPELVVIDEGVSALDVSVQAQVLNLLNELQEKYNFTCIFISHDLNVIEYLCDRIAVLHNGVLQEVFNAEELFEEGRAEYTKKLFESVKMKLR
;
A
#
# COMPACT_ATOMS: atom_id res chain seq x y z
N MET A 1 7.92 15.80 12.44
CA MET A 1 6.62 15.11 12.36
C MET A 1 6.65 13.90 13.29
N ALA A 2 5.52 13.44 13.81
CA ALA A 2 5.48 12.26 14.69
C ALA A 2 5.55 10.97 13.84
N GLU A 3 6.36 10.01 14.27
CA GLU A 3 6.48 8.69 13.67
C GLU A 3 5.18 7.88 13.87
N ILE A 4 4.67 7.23 12.82
CA ILE A 4 3.55 6.27 12.91
C ILE A 4 4.04 4.84 12.79
N LEU A 5 5.04 4.61 11.93
CA LEU A 5 5.59 3.28 11.66
C LEU A 5 7.12 3.31 11.75
N ARG A 6 7.68 2.34 12.47
CA ARG A 6 9.13 2.12 12.52
C ARG A 6 9.45 0.65 12.31
N ILE A 7 10.38 0.39 11.43
CA ILE A 7 10.87 -0.92 11.06
C ILE A 7 12.33 -1.00 11.45
N GLU A 8 12.71 -2.07 12.16
CA GLU A 8 14.07 -2.29 12.67
C GLU A 8 14.59 -3.66 12.24
N ASN A 9 15.68 -3.67 11.47
CA ASN A 9 16.44 -4.84 11.03
C ASN A 9 15.56 -5.97 10.47
N LEU A 10 14.54 -5.60 9.68
CA LEU A 10 13.52 -6.54 9.18
C LEU A 10 14.10 -7.45 8.12
N THR A 11 14.06 -8.75 8.38
CA THR A 11 14.47 -9.77 7.42
C THR A 11 13.32 -10.74 7.15
N LYS A 12 13.11 -11.06 5.87
CA LYS A 12 12.16 -12.09 5.45
C LYS A 12 12.81 -13.05 4.49
N GLU A 13 12.87 -14.31 4.89
CA GLU A 13 13.36 -15.42 4.08
C GLU A 13 12.20 -16.34 3.65
N TYR A 14 12.27 -16.79 2.43
CA TYR A 14 11.39 -17.84 1.90
C TYR A 14 12.21 -19.07 1.55
N LYS A 15 11.68 -20.21 1.96
CA LYS A 15 12.28 -21.50 1.63
C LYS A 15 12.08 -21.81 0.14
N ILE A 16 13.17 -22.03 -0.59
CA ILE A 16 13.12 -22.45 -1.99
C ILE A 16 12.76 -23.94 -2.02
N LYS A 17 11.82 -24.28 -2.92
CA LYS A 17 11.42 -25.68 -3.12
C LYS A 17 12.63 -26.49 -3.58
N LYS A 18 12.86 -27.64 -2.96
CA LYS A 18 13.94 -28.55 -3.34
C LYS A 18 13.54 -29.34 -4.58
N ASP A 19 14.47 -29.52 -5.50
CA ASP A 19 14.28 -30.39 -6.66
C ASP A 19 14.56 -31.86 -6.29
N SER A 20 15.34 -32.10 -5.23
CA SER A 20 15.64 -33.42 -4.67
C SER A 20 15.62 -33.40 -3.13
N ILE A 21 15.25 -34.54 -2.53
CA ILE A 21 15.27 -34.72 -1.06
C ILE A 21 16.68 -34.66 -0.47
N PHE A 22 17.71 -34.88 -1.28
CA PHE A 22 19.11 -34.84 -0.86
C PHE A 22 19.76 -33.46 -0.96
N GLU A 23 19.10 -32.48 -1.57
CA GLU A 23 19.62 -31.13 -1.64
C GLU A 23 19.51 -30.38 -0.30
N PRO A 24 20.53 -29.55 0.05
CA PRO A 24 20.44 -28.67 1.19
C PRO A 24 19.27 -27.68 0.99
N THR A 25 18.60 -27.30 2.07
CA THR A 25 17.54 -26.28 2.00
C THR A 25 18.16 -24.95 1.65
N LYS A 26 17.73 -24.36 0.53
CA LYS A 26 18.10 -23.00 0.12
C LYS A 26 17.01 -22.03 0.55
N TYR A 27 17.42 -20.81 0.91
CA TYR A 27 16.54 -19.73 1.27
C TYR A 27 16.76 -18.53 0.34
N PHE A 28 15.69 -17.87 -0.01
CA PHE A 28 15.71 -16.60 -0.73
C PHE A 28 15.34 -15.50 0.26
N LYS A 29 16.23 -14.51 0.42
CA LYS A 29 15.96 -13.33 1.23
C LYS A 29 15.17 -12.32 0.40
N ALA A 30 13.90 -12.17 0.70
CA ALA A 30 13.04 -11.16 0.08
C ALA A 30 13.19 -9.79 0.74
N LEU A 31 13.57 -9.77 2.03
CA LEU A 31 14.00 -8.58 2.78
C LEU A 31 15.26 -8.98 3.57
N ASP A 32 16.26 -8.12 3.58
CA ASP A 32 17.54 -8.33 4.26
C ASP A 32 17.91 -7.05 5.03
N ASP A 33 17.73 -7.08 6.36
CA ASP A 33 18.11 -6.03 7.30
C ASP A 33 17.51 -4.63 7.00
N VAL A 34 16.22 -4.58 6.62
CA VAL A 34 15.53 -3.34 6.27
C VAL A 34 15.16 -2.57 7.53
N SER A 35 15.63 -1.31 7.62
CA SER A 35 15.28 -0.38 8.71
C SER A 35 14.82 0.96 8.12
N LEU A 36 13.61 1.42 8.46
CA LEU A 36 13.07 2.69 8.02
C LEU A 36 11.98 3.21 8.96
N THR A 37 11.67 4.49 8.84
CA THR A 37 10.59 5.15 9.58
C THR A 37 9.63 5.86 8.61
N VAL A 38 8.34 5.86 8.94
CA VAL A 38 7.29 6.59 8.24
C VAL A 38 6.62 7.54 9.22
N ASN A 39 6.48 8.80 8.83
CA ASN A 39 5.87 9.83 9.68
C ASN A 39 4.35 9.89 9.46
N ARG A 40 3.63 10.47 10.42
CA ARG A 40 2.19 10.70 10.26
C ARG A 40 1.91 11.70 9.15
N ASN A 41 0.83 11.44 8.41
CA ASN A 41 0.30 12.30 7.37
C ASN A 41 1.26 12.57 6.20
N GLU A 42 2.29 11.72 5.99
CA GLU A 42 3.11 11.76 4.80
C GLU A 42 2.66 10.71 3.77
N ILE A 43 2.94 10.97 2.51
CA ILE A 43 2.92 9.97 1.45
C ILE A 43 4.36 9.49 1.25
N PHE A 44 4.64 8.29 1.75
CA PHE A 44 5.95 7.67 1.72
C PHE A 44 6.08 6.73 0.52
N GLY A 45 6.92 7.07 -0.45
CA GLY A 45 7.17 6.26 -1.63
C GLY A 45 8.12 5.08 -1.35
N LEU A 46 7.76 3.90 -1.82
CA LEU A 46 8.65 2.73 -1.80
C LEU A 46 8.90 2.26 -3.22
N VAL A 47 10.13 2.46 -3.72
CA VAL A 47 10.51 2.20 -5.11
C VAL A 47 11.57 1.10 -5.24
N GLY A 48 11.68 0.55 -6.43
CA GLY A 48 12.66 -0.47 -6.80
C GLY A 48 12.14 -1.35 -7.92
N GLU A 49 13.01 -2.17 -8.50
CA GLU A 49 12.66 -3.11 -9.56
C GLU A 49 11.64 -4.17 -9.10
N SER A 50 11.02 -4.85 -10.07
CA SER A 50 10.16 -6.01 -9.75
C SER A 50 10.97 -7.07 -9.01
N GLY A 51 10.40 -7.62 -7.93
CA GLY A 51 11.10 -8.59 -7.08
C GLY A 51 12.05 -7.99 -6.04
N SER A 52 12.18 -6.66 -5.92
CA SER A 52 13.06 -6.02 -4.93
C SER A 52 12.62 -6.15 -3.47
N GLY A 53 11.41 -6.69 -3.20
CA GLY A 53 10.90 -6.92 -1.83
C GLY A 53 9.78 -5.98 -1.39
N LYS A 54 9.37 -4.97 -2.19
CA LYS A 54 8.37 -3.94 -1.83
C LYS A 54 7.05 -4.51 -1.32
N SER A 55 6.41 -5.38 -2.11
CA SER A 55 5.14 -6.01 -1.72
C SER A 55 5.31 -6.96 -0.52
N THR A 56 6.50 -7.54 -0.34
CA THR A 56 6.82 -8.33 0.87
C THR A 56 6.84 -7.43 2.10
N LEU A 57 7.44 -6.24 1.99
CA LEU A 57 7.46 -5.25 3.07
C LEU A 57 6.03 -4.78 3.40
N GLY A 58 5.23 -4.42 2.40
CA GLY A 58 3.81 -4.07 2.59
C GLY A 58 3.02 -5.17 3.30
N LYS A 59 3.17 -6.43 2.88
CA LYS A 59 2.53 -7.58 3.52
C LYS A 59 2.99 -7.82 4.97
N ALA A 60 4.27 -7.55 5.26
CA ALA A 60 4.80 -7.65 6.64
C ALA A 60 4.21 -6.56 7.53
N ILE A 61 4.11 -5.31 7.05
CA ILE A 61 3.46 -4.21 7.75
C ILE A 61 2.01 -4.56 8.08
N LEU A 62 1.26 -5.13 7.15
CA LEU A 62 -0.13 -5.57 7.37
C LEU A 62 -0.27 -6.82 8.25
N LYS A 63 0.86 -7.38 8.72
CA LYS A 63 0.88 -8.65 9.46
C LYS A 63 0.19 -9.80 8.70
N LEU A 64 0.24 -9.76 7.37
CA LEU A 64 -0.20 -10.86 6.49
C LEU A 64 0.86 -11.96 6.38
N ILE A 65 2.13 -11.60 6.58
CA ILE A 65 3.26 -12.53 6.67
C ILE A 65 4.07 -12.22 7.93
N LYS A 66 4.63 -13.26 8.53
CA LYS A 66 5.53 -13.11 9.67
C LYS A 66 6.96 -12.88 9.19
N PRO A 67 7.69 -11.86 9.71
CA PRO A 67 9.13 -11.71 9.49
C PRO A 67 9.92 -12.92 9.96
N THR A 68 11.11 -13.13 9.40
CA THR A 68 12.08 -14.12 9.90
C THR A 68 12.83 -13.57 11.11
N SER A 69 13.19 -12.28 11.07
CA SER A 69 13.77 -11.52 12.19
C SER A 69 13.47 -10.04 12.04
N GLY A 70 13.86 -9.24 13.03
CA GLY A 70 13.56 -7.81 13.10
C GLY A 70 12.20 -7.50 13.70
N LYS A 71 11.82 -6.23 13.74
CA LYS A 71 10.61 -5.76 14.39
C LYS A 71 9.93 -4.67 13.57
N ILE A 72 8.62 -4.60 13.74
CA ILE A 72 7.78 -3.53 13.19
C ILE A 72 7.01 -2.90 14.36
N TYR A 73 7.14 -1.59 14.51
CA TYR A 73 6.42 -0.84 15.52
C TYR A 73 5.37 0.06 14.86
N PHE A 74 4.17 -0.01 15.37
CA PHE A 74 3.08 0.91 15.01
C PHE A 74 2.70 1.70 16.26
N ASP A 75 2.72 3.03 16.18
CA ASP A 75 2.54 3.90 17.32
C ASP A 75 3.45 3.53 18.52
N GLY A 76 4.71 3.21 18.22
CA GLY A 76 5.71 2.84 19.22
C GLY A 76 5.55 1.44 19.83
N LYS A 77 4.51 0.67 19.47
CA LYS A 77 4.27 -0.68 19.98
C LYS A 77 4.61 -1.75 18.92
N ASP A 78 5.39 -2.75 19.31
CA ASP A 78 5.76 -3.90 18.45
C ASP A 78 4.50 -4.69 18.07
N ILE A 79 4.20 -4.76 16.75
CA ILE A 79 2.99 -5.41 16.25
C ILE A 79 2.97 -6.92 16.51
N GLU A 80 4.14 -7.55 16.72
CA GLU A 80 4.22 -8.99 17.03
C GLU A 80 3.72 -9.30 18.46
N THR A 81 3.66 -8.30 19.34
CA THR A 81 3.17 -8.45 20.70
C THR A 81 1.67 -8.24 20.85
N PHE A 82 0.96 -7.87 19.76
CA PHE A 82 -0.46 -7.59 19.80
C PHE A 82 -1.29 -8.82 20.18
N ASP A 83 -2.17 -8.64 21.17
CA ASP A 83 -3.21 -9.60 21.47
C ASP A 83 -4.32 -9.61 20.40
N LYS A 84 -5.35 -10.44 20.58
CA LYS A 84 -6.46 -10.56 19.60
C LYS A 84 -7.24 -9.24 19.42
N ARG A 85 -7.41 -8.46 20.49
CA ARG A 85 -8.15 -7.20 20.46
C ARG A 85 -7.31 -6.12 19.77
N GLU A 86 -6.06 -6.00 20.17
CA GLU A 86 -5.10 -5.07 19.57
C GLU A 86 -4.89 -5.36 18.07
N LEU A 87 -4.82 -6.64 17.69
CA LEU A 87 -4.74 -7.03 16.29
C LEU A 87 -6.01 -6.68 15.50
N PHE A 88 -7.18 -6.75 16.13
CA PHE A 88 -8.44 -6.34 15.52
C PHE A 88 -8.46 -4.83 15.29
N ASP A 89 -8.06 -4.04 16.29
CA ASP A 89 -7.97 -2.58 16.20
C ASP A 89 -6.88 -2.16 15.19
N TYR A 90 -5.73 -2.84 15.16
CA TYR A 90 -4.67 -2.63 14.19
C TYR A 90 -5.15 -2.82 12.75
N ARG A 91 -5.92 -3.90 12.48
CA ARG A 91 -6.49 -4.17 11.16
C ARG A 91 -7.51 -3.15 10.69
N ARG A 92 -8.10 -2.38 11.60
CA ARG A 92 -8.91 -1.21 11.24
C ARG A 92 -8.04 -0.02 10.87
N LYS A 93 -6.98 0.23 11.65
CA LYS A 93 -6.08 1.37 11.49
C LYS A 93 -5.14 1.27 10.30
N VAL A 94 -4.80 0.05 9.90
CA VAL A 94 -3.87 -0.22 8.79
C VAL A 94 -4.58 -1.01 7.70
N GLN A 95 -4.74 -0.38 6.54
CA GLN A 95 -5.46 -0.93 5.40
C GLN A 95 -4.55 -1.07 4.17
N MET A 96 -4.99 -1.83 3.17
CA MET A 96 -4.26 -2.02 1.91
C MET A 96 -5.16 -1.88 0.69
N VAL A 97 -4.65 -1.17 -0.31
CA VAL A 97 -5.14 -1.23 -1.69
C VAL A 97 -4.21 -2.16 -2.46
N PHE A 98 -4.75 -3.27 -2.95
CA PHE A 98 -3.98 -4.29 -3.66
C PHE A 98 -3.75 -3.92 -5.12
N GLN A 99 -2.68 -4.44 -5.72
CA GLN A 99 -2.27 -4.24 -7.11
C GLN A 99 -3.38 -4.59 -8.13
N ASP A 100 -4.11 -5.67 -7.88
CA ASP A 100 -5.21 -6.09 -8.73
C ASP A 100 -6.57 -5.81 -8.07
N PRO A 101 -7.29 -4.77 -8.51
CA PRO A 101 -8.60 -4.44 -7.97
C PRO A 101 -9.67 -5.52 -8.26
N TYR A 102 -9.45 -6.39 -9.26
CA TYR A 102 -10.35 -7.52 -9.51
C TYR A 102 -10.30 -8.55 -8.39
N SER A 103 -9.10 -8.86 -7.90
CA SER A 103 -8.91 -9.86 -6.85
C SER A 103 -9.35 -9.36 -5.47
N SER A 104 -9.46 -8.05 -5.28
CA SER A 104 -9.86 -7.43 -4.01
C SER A 104 -11.38 -7.42 -3.79
N LEU A 105 -12.19 -7.52 -4.86
CA LEU A 105 -13.64 -7.46 -4.81
C LEU A 105 -14.25 -8.84 -5.12
N ASN A 106 -15.26 -9.25 -4.33
CA ASN A 106 -15.99 -10.48 -4.63
C ASN A 106 -16.89 -10.28 -5.87
N PRO A 107 -16.63 -10.97 -7.01
CA PRO A 107 -17.37 -10.74 -8.25
C PRO A 107 -18.85 -11.14 -8.18
N GLN A 108 -19.23 -11.93 -7.19
CA GLN A 108 -20.61 -12.37 -6.97
C GLN A 108 -21.42 -11.46 -6.05
N LYS A 109 -20.80 -10.40 -5.52
CA LYS A 109 -21.44 -9.46 -4.60
C LYS A 109 -21.49 -8.07 -5.20
N LYS A 110 -22.58 -7.34 -4.92
CA LYS A 110 -22.72 -5.93 -5.28
C LYS A 110 -21.72 -5.07 -4.51
N ILE A 111 -21.34 -3.95 -5.09
CA ILE A 111 -20.38 -2.99 -4.48
C ILE A 111 -20.85 -2.55 -3.09
N GLY A 112 -22.13 -2.17 -2.94
CA GLY A 112 -22.69 -1.78 -1.65
C GLY A 112 -22.58 -2.86 -0.58
N TRP A 113 -22.72 -4.15 -0.96
CA TRP A 113 -22.53 -5.24 -0.04
C TRP A 113 -21.06 -5.32 0.45
N SER A 114 -20.11 -5.20 -0.47
CA SER A 114 -18.66 -5.24 -0.15
C SER A 114 -18.26 -4.12 0.81
N LEU A 115 -18.71 -2.89 0.55
CA LEU A 115 -18.42 -1.75 1.43
C LEU A 115 -19.05 -1.91 2.83
N MET A 116 -20.31 -2.34 2.89
CA MET A 116 -21.00 -2.54 4.16
C MET A 116 -20.48 -3.75 4.96
N GLU A 117 -19.94 -4.77 4.29
CA GLU A 117 -19.34 -5.93 4.94
C GLU A 117 -18.12 -5.54 5.77
N ILE A 118 -17.25 -4.70 5.24
CA ILE A 118 -16.04 -4.19 5.93
C ILE A 118 -16.45 -3.48 7.23
N LEU A 119 -17.45 -2.58 7.17
CA LEU A 119 -18.00 -1.93 8.34
C LEU A 119 -18.64 -2.91 9.32
N GLY A 120 -19.27 -3.95 8.78
CA GLY A 120 -19.89 -5.03 9.58
C GLY A 120 -18.88 -5.84 10.37
N ILE A 121 -17.78 -6.24 9.72
CA ILE A 121 -16.66 -6.96 10.35
C ILE A 121 -16.06 -6.10 11.47
N GLN A 122 -15.87 -4.82 11.22
CA GLN A 122 -15.30 -3.87 12.18
C GLN A 122 -16.30 -3.39 13.24
N LYS A 123 -17.56 -3.89 13.18
CA LYS A 123 -18.64 -3.54 14.11
C LYS A 123 -18.95 -2.03 14.17
N ILE A 124 -18.76 -1.33 13.06
CA ILE A 124 -19.01 0.11 12.93
C ILE A 124 -20.47 0.32 12.54
N GLY A 125 -21.18 1.13 13.30
CA GLY A 125 -22.53 1.62 13.01
C GLY A 125 -23.62 0.55 12.86
N THR A 126 -24.86 1.01 12.81
CA THR A 126 -26.05 0.24 12.43
C THR A 126 -26.11 0.01 10.92
N LYS A 127 -27.01 -0.83 10.45
CA LYS A 127 -27.21 -1.06 9.00
C LYS A 127 -27.51 0.23 8.24
N GLN A 128 -28.32 1.13 8.80
CA GLN A 128 -28.68 2.39 8.16
C GLN A 128 -27.49 3.37 8.09
N GLU A 129 -26.69 3.43 9.17
CA GLU A 129 -25.48 4.24 9.19
C GLU A 129 -24.45 3.72 8.19
N ARG A 130 -24.27 2.40 8.06
CA ARG A 130 -23.37 1.78 7.07
C ARG A 130 -23.76 2.13 5.64
N ILE A 131 -25.07 2.17 5.32
CA ILE A 131 -25.54 2.61 3.99
C ILE A 131 -25.09 4.04 3.74
N LYS A 132 -25.33 4.96 4.68
CA LYS A 132 -24.93 6.37 4.55
C LYS A 132 -23.40 6.53 4.43
N MET A 133 -22.64 5.74 5.19
CA MET A 133 -21.17 5.75 5.08
C MET A 133 -20.71 5.23 3.71
N ALA A 134 -21.36 4.19 3.18
CA ALA A 134 -21.04 3.66 1.86
C ALA A 134 -21.42 4.65 0.75
N GLU A 135 -22.56 5.35 0.84
CA GLU A 135 -22.93 6.42 -0.08
C GLU A 135 -21.92 7.56 -0.05
N LYS A 136 -21.55 8.03 1.15
CA LYS A 136 -20.59 9.12 1.34
C LYS A 136 -19.21 8.78 0.77
N ILE A 137 -18.66 7.60 1.08
CA ILE A 137 -17.32 7.24 0.57
C ILE A 137 -17.33 7.07 -0.96
N LEU A 138 -18.44 6.64 -1.56
CA LEU A 138 -18.58 6.60 -3.01
C LEU A 138 -18.53 8.01 -3.62
N GLU A 139 -19.25 8.99 -3.03
CA GLU A 139 -19.16 10.38 -3.46
C GLU A 139 -17.74 10.92 -3.32
N ASP A 140 -17.07 10.60 -2.22
CA ASP A 140 -15.69 11.03 -1.95
C ASP A 140 -14.66 10.46 -2.94
N VAL A 141 -14.93 9.29 -3.52
CA VAL A 141 -14.12 8.74 -4.63
C VAL A 141 -14.69 9.08 -6.02
N GLU A 142 -15.50 10.14 -6.11
CA GLU A 142 -16.14 10.63 -7.36
C GLU A 142 -16.99 9.56 -8.08
N MET A 143 -17.67 8.73 -7.30
CA MET A 143 -18.60 7.73 -7.81
C MET A 143 -20.03 8.04 -7.37
N ARG A 144 -21.00 7.73 -8.22
CA ARG A 144 -22.42 7.93 -7.85
C ARG A 144 -22.86 6.85 -6.85
N PRO A 145 -23.69 7.18 -5.84
CA PRO A 145 -24.22 6.19 -4.89
C PRO A 145 -24.95 5.00 -5.55
N SER A 146 -25.55 5.21 -6.74
CA SER A 146 -26.20 4.14 -7.52
C SER A 146 -25.28 2.97 -7.87
N VAL A 147 -23.95 3.18 -7.83
CA VAL A 147 -22.94 2.13 -8.04
C VAL A 147 -23.01 1.03 -6.96
N MET A 148 -23.60 1.31 -5.81
CA MET A 148 -23.85 0.29 -4.78
C MET A 148 -24.63 -0.92 -5.29
N GLU A 149 -25.47 -0.74 -6.30
CA GLU A 149 -26.30 -1.80 -6.89
C GLU A 149 -25.61 -2.58 -8.01
N GLN A 150 -24.44 -2.14 -8.46
CA GLN A 150 -23.65 -2.76 -9.51
C GLN A 150 -22.73 -3.87 -8.98
N TYR A 151 -22.34 -4.77 -9.88
CA TYR A 151 -21.33 -5.78 -9.64
C TYR A 151 -19.94 -5.31 -10.12
N PRO A 152 -18.84 -5.84 -9.58
CA PRO A 152 -17.48 -5.44 -10.00
C PRO A 152 -17.20 -5.56 -11.50
N ASN A 153 -17.80 -6.55 -12.17
CA ASN A 153 -17.64 -6.77 -13.62
C ASN A 153 -18.34 -5.72 -14.50
N GLU A 154 -19.29 -4.95 -13.94
CA GLU A 154 -19.97 -3.87 -14.65
C GLU A 154 -19.18 -2.55 -14.63
N LEU A 155 -18.06 -2.49 -13.89
CA LEU A 155 -17.25 -1.30 -13.70
C LEU A 155 -16.02 -1.31 -14.62
N SER A 156 -15.59 -0.10 -15.05
CA SER A 156 -14.30 0.08 -15.72
C SER A 156 -13.11 -0.17 -14.77
N GLY A 157 -11.88 -0.29 -15.32
CA GLY A 157 -10.67 -0.45 -14.49
C GLY A 157 -10.48 0.67 -13.47
N GLY A 158 -10.60 1.93 -13.91
CA GLY A 158 -10.49 3.10 -13.04
C GLY A 158 -11.59 3.17 -11.99
N GLN A 159 -12.82 2.80 -12.34
CA GLN A 159 -13.93 2.72 -11.38
C GLN A 159 -13.68 1.65 -10.32
N ARG A 160 -13.19 0.47 -10.70
CA ARG A 160 -12.80 -0.58 -9.72
C ARG A 160 -11.67 -0.11 -8.81
N GLN A 161 -10.70 0.62 -9.34
CA GLN A 161 -9.63 1.19 -8.52
C GLN A 161 -10.17 2.18 -7.50
N ARG A 162 -11.08 3.08 -7.88
CA ARG A 162 -11.77 4.00 -6.98
C ARG A 162 -12.54 3.26 -5.88
N ILE A 163 -13.23 2.17 -6.22
CA ILE A 163 -13.92 1.32 -5.24
C ILE A 163 -12.93 0.60 -4.30
N SER A 164 -11.78 0.16 -4.80
CA SER A 164 -10.73 -0.43 -3.96
C SER A 164 -10.19 0.57 -2.94
N ILE A 165 -9.96 1.82 -3.37
CA ILE A 165 -9.58 2.94 -2.48
C ILE A 165 -10.69 3.22 -1.46
N ALA A 166 -11.96 3.33 -1.91
CA ALA A 166 -13.12 3.51 -1.03
C ALA A 166 -13.22 2.41 0.04
N SER A 167 -12.98 1.16 -0.36
CA SER A 167 -13.01 0.00 0.54
C SER A 167 -11.95 0.08 1.64
N ALA A 168 -10.75 0.60 1.32
CA ALA A 168 -9.70 0.81 2.29
C ALA A 168 -10.02 1.99 3.23
N LEU A 169 -10.57 3.08 2.71
CA LEU A 169 -10.80 4.32 3.46
C LEU A 169 -12.10 4.34 4.29
N ILE A 170 -13.08 3.47 3.98
CA ILE A 170 -14.41 3.49 4.63
C ILE A 170 -14.36 3.25 6.16
N VAL A 171 -13.28 2.65 6.67
CA VAL A 171 -13.04 2.43 8.10
C VAL A 171 -12.22 3.52 8.75
N GLU A 172 -11.88 4.59 8.00
CA GLU A 172 -11.05 5.73 8.43
C GLU A 172 -9.71 5.26 9.02
N PRO A 173 -8.82 4.65 8.19
CA PRO A 173 -7.55 4.14 8.65
C PRO A 173 -6.56 5.26 8.96
N GLU A 174 -5.56 4.96 9.82
CA GLU A 174 -4.43 5.86 10.09
C GLU A 174 -3.28 5.67 9.08
N LEU A 175 -3.14 4.45 8.53
CA LEU A 175 -2.11 4.08 7.55
C LEU A 175 -2.72 3.26 6.41
N VAL A 176 -2.44 3.64 5.18
CA VAL A 176 -2.84 2.90 3.98
C VAL A 176 -1.60 2.50 3.19
N VAL A 177 -1.46 1.22 2.89
CA VAL A 177 -0.46 0.70 1.95
C VAL A 177 -1.11 0.54 0.58
N ILE A 178 -0.56 1.18 -0.44
CA ILE A 178 -1.04 1.08 -1.83
C ILE A 178 0.03 0.35 -2.65
N ASP A 179 -0.25 -0.88 -3.05
CA ASP A 179 0.70 -1.72 -3.80
C ASP A 179 0.35 -1.66 -5.29
N GLU A 180 1.17 -0.92 -6.06
CA GLU A 180 1.03 -0.71 -7.52
C GLU A 180 -0.40 -0.32 -7.97
N GLY A 181 -1.12 0.43 -7.16
CA GLY A 181 -2.55 0.70 -7.30
C GLY A 181 -2.98 1.42 -8.59
N VAL A 182 -2.07 1.84 -9.45
CA VAL A 182 -2.39 2.56 -10.70
C VAL A 182 -1.69 1.99 -11.92
N SER A 183 -0.84 0.98 -11.78
CA SER A 183 0.05 0.46 -12.84
C SER A 183 -0.69 -0.19 -14.01
N ALA A 184 -1.92 -0.66 -13.80
CA ALA A 184 -2.74 -1.33 -14.80
C ALA A 184 -3.71 -0.37 -15.55
N LEU A 185 -3.66 0.94 -15.24
CA LEU A 185 -4.55 1.95 -15.81
C LEU A 185 -3.85 2.69 -16.96
N ASP A 186 -4.63 3.20 -17.92
CA ASP A 186 -4.11 4.13 -18.91
C ASP A 186 -3.68 5.46 -18.24
N VAL A 187 -2.76 6.19 -18.91
CA VAL A 187 -2.09 7.38 -18.34
C VAL A 187 -3.10 8.45 -17.86
N SER A 188 -4.21 8.63 -18.59
CA SER A 188 -5.19 9.67 -18.24
C SER A 188 -6.00 9.30 -17.00
N VAL A 189 -6.41 8.03 -16.88
CA VAL A 189 -7.12 7.52 -15.71
C VAL A 189 -6.18 7.43 -14.51
N GLN A 190 -4.92 7.06 -14.73
CA GLN A 190 -3.88 7.06 -13.70
C GLN A 190 -3.74 8.44 -13.05
N ALA A 191 -3.60 9.52 -13.85
CA ALA A 191 -3.51 10.89 -13.32
C ALA A 191 -4.74 11.28 -12.49
N GLN A 192 -5.95 10.91 -12.93
CA GLN A 192 -7.18 11.18 -12.18
C GLN A 192 -7.19 10.47 -10.82
N VAL A 193 -6.76 9.19 -10.77
CA VAL A 193 -6.71 8.42 -9.52
C VAL A 193 -5.66 8.96 -8.57
N LEU A 194 -4.51 9.45 -9.08
CA LEU A 194 -3.46 10.06 -8.26
C LEU A 194 -3.92 11.39 -7.64
N ASN A 195 -4.58 12.26 -8.43
CA ASN A 195 -5.16 13.51 -7.91
C ASN A 195 -6.20 13.22 -6.83
N LEU A 196 -7.12 12.28 -7.10
CA LEU A 196 -8.10 11.82 -6.12
C LEU A 196 -7.44 11.32 -4.84
N LEU A 197 -6.32 10.57 -4.94
CA LEU A 197 -5.61 10.06 -3.77
C LEU A 197 -5.03 11.18 -2.91
N ASN A 198 -4.47 12.24 -3.52
CA ASN A 198 -4.00 13.44 -2.82
C ASN A 198 -5.16 14.13 -2.08
N GLU A 199 -6.28 14.38 -2.76
CA GLU A 199 -7.46 15.01 -2.15
C GLU A 199 -8.01 14.18 -0.98
N LEU A 200 -8.06 12.87 -1.12
CA LEU A 200 -8.50 11.97 -0.06
C LEU A 200 -7.50 11.94 1.11
N GLN A 201 -6.20 11.98 0.84
CA GLN A 201 -5.18 12.03 1.87
C GLN A 201 -5.27 13.29 2.71
N GLU A 202 -5.45 14.45 2.09
CA GLU A 202 -5.70 15.72 2.78
C GLU A 202 -7.00 15.69 3.58
N LYS A 203 -8.08 15.15 2.98
CA LYS A 203 -9.41 15.10 3.60
C LYS A 203 -9.49 14.20 4.82
N TYR A 204 -8.87 13.01 4.73
CA TYR A 204 -8.94 11.98 5.77
C TYR A 204 -7.72 11.95 6.67
N ASN A 205 -6.66 12.73 6.38
CA ASN A 205 -5.41 12.83 7.15
C ASN A 205 -4.76 11.47 7.45
N PHE A 206 -4.81 10.53 6.51
CA PHE A 206 -4.11 9.26 6.67
C PHE A 206 -2.66 9.33 6.18
N THR A 207 -1.82 8.46 6.71
CA THR A 207 -0.47 8.22 6.21
C THR A 207 -0.54 7.22 5.07
N CYS A 208 0.23 7.42 3.99
CA CYS A 208 0.26 6.51 2.86
C CYS A 208 1.65 5.92 2.64
N ILE A 209 1.75 4.61 2.47
CA ILE A 209 2.93 3.97 1.87
C ILE A 209 2.56 3.60 0.44
N PHE A 210 3.11 4.33 -0.51
CA PHE A 210 2.83 4.15 -1.93
C PHE A 210 3.94 3.34 -2.60
N ILE A 211 3.63 2.11 -3.01
CA ILE A 211 4.56 1.20 -3.67
C ILE A 211 4.38 1.33 -5.18
N SER A 212 5.45 1.67 -5.88
CA SER A 212 5.44 1.75 -7.34
C SER A 212 6.81 1.42 -7.93
N HIS A 213 6.80 1.02 -9.19
CA HIS A 213 7.99 0.98 -10.05
C HIS A 213 8.01 2.16 -11.04
N ASP A 214 6.92 2.95 -11.11
CA ASP A 214 6.84 4.17 -11.92
C ASP A 214 7.34 5.38 -11.11
N LEU A 215 8.52 5.85 -11.49
CA LEU A 215 9.20 6.93 -10.78
C LEU A 215 8.56 8.30 -11.00
N ASN A 216 7.84 8.51 -12.14
CA ASN A 216 7.12 9.77 -12.37
C ASN A 216 5.94 9.90 -11.38
N VAL A 217 5.28 8.79 -11.09
CA VAL A 217 4.20 8.74 -10.09
C VAL A 217 4.74 9.05 -8.69
N ILE A 218 5.88 8.48 -8.35
CA ILE A 218 6.53 8.68 -7.05
C ILE A 218 6.99 10.12 -6.87
N GLU A 219 7.63 10.71 -7.88
CA GLU A 219 8.05 12.14 -7.87
C GLU A 219 6.85 13.07 -7.69
N TYR A 220 5.73 12.76 -8.33
CA TYR A 220 4.52 13.59 -8.28
C TYR A 220 3.80 13.51 -6.93
N LEU A 221 3.78 12.32 -6.30
CA LEU A 221 2.87 12.02 -5.20
C LEU A 221 3.53 12.04 -3.83
N CYS A 222 4.82 11.66 -3.73
CA CYS A 222 5.43 11.32 -2.46
C CYS A 222 6.21 12.47 -1.83
N ASP A 223 6.19 12.56 -0.51
CA ASP A 223 6.99 13.51 0.28
C ASP A 223 8.41 12.98 0.50
N ARG A 224 8.54 11.68 0.80
CA ARG A 224 9.81 10.98 1.02
C ARG A 224 9.82 9.66 0.25
N ILE A 225 11.00 9.24 -0.15
CA ILE A 225 11.20 8.06 -1.01
C ILE A 225 12.21 7.12 -0.37
N ALA A 226 11.86 5.84 -0.28
CA ALA A 226 12.76 4.74 0.06
C ALA A 226 13.05 3.90 -1.19
N VAL A 227 14.32 3.63 -1.46
CA VAL A 227 14.76 2.80 -2.59
C VAL A 227 15.15 1.42 -2.09
N LEU A 228 14.46 0.39 -2.59
CA LEU A 228 14.71 -1.01 -2.24
C LEU A 228 15.30 -1.76 -3.44
N HIS A 229 16.42 -2.45 -3.22
CA HIS A 229 17.09 -3.28 -4.22
C HIS A 229 17.47 -4.64 -3.65
N ASN A 230 17.01 -5.73 -4.27
CA ASN A 230 17.30 -7.11 -3.85
C ASN A 230 17.07 -7.35 -2.34
N GLY A 231 15.97 -6.80 -1.81
CA GLY A 231 15.61 -6.93 -0.39
C GLY A 231 16.34 -5.99 0.55
N VAL A 232 17.27 -5.18 0.08
CA VAL A 232 18.09 -4.26 0.88
C VAL A 232 17.64 -2.82 0.64
N LEU A 233 17.46 -2.05 1.72
CA LEU A 233 17.21 -0.62 1.66
C LEU A 233 18.51 0.10 1.25
N GLN A 234 18.48 0.81 0.13
CA GLN A 234 19.63 1.55 -0.39
C GLN A 234 19.74 2.94 0.24
N GLU A 235 18.66 3.68 0.28
CA GLU A 235 18.57 5.01 0.88
C GLU A 235 17.13 5.45 1.11
N VAL A 236 16.96 6.48 1.94
CA VAL A 236 15.69 7.22 2.15
C VAL A 236 16.00 8.71 2.05
N PHE A 237 15.19 9.45 1.28
CA PHE A 237 15.40 10.88 1.05
C PHE A 237 14.07 11.61 0.80
N ASN A 238 14.06 12.94 0.86
CA ASN A 238 12.90 13.76 0.49
C ASN A 238 12.71 13.75 -1.03
N ALA A 239 11.48 13.73 -1.51
CA ALA A 239 11.22 13.67 -2.96
C ALA A 239 11.83 14.84 -3.72
N GLU A 240 11.88 16.02 -3.11
CA GLU A 240 12.52 17.21 -3.68
C GLU A 240 14.03 17.02 -4.00
N GLU A 241 14.71 16.13 -3.24
CA GLU A 241 16.13 15.83 -3.39
C GLU A 241 16.41 14.74 -4.43
N LEU A 242 15.41 14.29 -5.19
CA LEU A 242 15.48 13.13 -6.10
C LEU A 242 16.63 13.24 -7.11
N PHE A 243 16.91 14.42 -7.61
CA PHE A 243 17.92 14.68 -8.65
C PHE A 243 19.22 15.27 -8.13
N GLU A 244 19.43 15.30 -6.81
CA GLU A 244 20.67 15.81 -6.23
C GLU A 244 21.88 14.89 -6.49
N GLU A 245 23.08 15.55 -6.48
CA GLU A 245 24.37 14.89 -6.64
C GLU A 245 24.71 14.08 -5.41
N GLY A 246 24.59 13.04 -5.07
CA GLY A 246 24.92 12.34 -3.80
C GLY A 246 24.12 11.07 -3.59
N ARG A 247 23.18 10.81 -4.47
CA ARG A 247 22.36 9.59 -4.42
C ARG A 247 23.22 8.33 -4.59
N ALA A 248 22.78 7.23 -3.98
CA ALA A 248 23.37 5.91 -4.18
C ALA A 248 23.46 5.56 -5.68
N GLU A 249 24.50 4.85 -6.07
CA GLU A 249 24.73 4.51 -7.48
C GLU A 249 23.53 3.77 -8.12
N TYR A 250 22.90 2.90 -7.36
CA TYR A 250 21.70 2.19 -7.82
C TYR A 250 20.53 3.15 -8.05
N THR A 251 20.29 4.08 -7.13
CA THR A 251 19.23 5.09 -7.26
C THR A 251 19.44 5.93 -8.52
N LYS A 252 20.66 6.40 -8.79
CA LYS A 252 21.00 7.15 -10.01
C LYS A 252 20.64 6.35 -11.26
N LYS A 253 21.07 5.08 -11.34
CA LYS A 253 20.78 4.20 -12.48
C LYS A 253 19.27 3.96 -12.65
N LEU A 254 18.55 3.78 -11.54
CA LEU A 254 17.11 3.56 -11.56
C LEU A 254 16.38 4.78 -12.16
N PHE A 255 16.73 6.00 -11.75
CA PHE A 255 16.11 7.24 -12.24
C PHE A 255 16.61 7.67 -13.62
N GLU A 256 17.85 7.41 -14.00
CA GLU A 256 18.37 7.67 -15.36
C GLU A 256 17.65 6.83 -16.42
N SER A 257 17.29 5.60 -16.09
CA SER A 257 16.56 4.71 -16.99
C SER A 257 15.18 5.25 -17.40
N VAL A 258 14.58 6.10 -16.57
CA VAL A 258 13.28 6.76 -16.83
C VAL A 258 13.48 8.02 -17.68
N LYS A 259 14.50 8.84 -17.40
CA LYS A 259 14.80 10.02 -18.22
C LYS A 259 15.11 9.66 -19.68
N MET A 260 15.71 8.50 -19.95
CA MET A 260 15.98 8.03 -21.31
C MET A 260 14.74 7.56 -22.07
N LYS A 261 13.69 7.15 -21.38
CA LYS A 261 12.41 6.73 -22.02
C LYS A 261 11.49 7.90 -22.40
N LEU A 262 11.78 9.10 -21.86
CA LEU A 262 11.01 10.33 -22.13
C LEU A 262 11.63 11.19 -23.26
N ARG A 263 12.75 10.77 -23.83
CA ARG A 263 13.37 11.33 -25.05
C ARG A 263 13.12 10.45 -26.26
#